data_095ee23e4f6247bb756b3f29f3e828b0
#
_entry.id   095ee23e4f6247bb756b3f29f3e828b0
#
_cell.length_a   1.000
_cell.length_b   1.000
_cell.length_c   1.000
_cell.angle_alpha   90.00
_cell.angle_beta   90.00
_cell.angle_gamma   90.00
#
_symmetry.space_group_name_H-M   'P 1'
#
loop_
_entity.id
_entity.type
_entity.pdbx_description
1 polymer ?
#
loop_
_entity_poly.entity_id
_entity_poly.type
_entity_poly.pdbx_seq_one_letter_code
_entity_poly.pdbx_strand_id
1 'polypeptide(L)'
;MLNKIGETLGKLDYVKAMTDVTGFGLLGHLSEMCEGSNLQAVIEFNKVPKIDVIEEYLDQNSVPGGTNRNWNSYGHKIGSGSKTLTRTTTILADPQTSGGLLVAVEESKTAEFEEVLRSNGIPESNIICFGTLREKTGDYLVEII
;
A
#
# COMPACT_ATOMS: atom_id res chain seq x y z
N MET A 1 -0.79 -1.20 16.82
CA MET A 1 -2.27 -1.10 16.89
C MET A 1 -2.85 -2.34 16.24
N LEU A 2 -3.87 -2.95 16.80
CA LEU A 2 -4.54 -4.08 16.15
C LEU A 2 -5.50 -3.55 15.07
N ASN A 3 -5.64 -4.28 13.95
CA ASN A 3 -6.54 -3.93 12.85
C ASN A 3 -8.05 -4.11 13.18
N LYS A 4 -8.44 -3.86 14.44
CA LYS A 4 -9.84 -4.00 14.91
C LYS A 4 -10.84 -3.13 14.16
N ILE A 5 -10.39 -1.96 13.69
CA ILE A 5 -11.23 -1.06 12.91
C ILE A 5 -11.72 -1.71 11.61
N GLY A 6 -11.02 -2.73 11.10
CA GLY A 6 -11.43 -3.47 9.90
C GLY A 6 -12.85 -4.01 9.98
N GLU A 7 -13.34 -4.41 11.17
CA GLU A 7 -14.73 -4.83 11.35
C GLU A 7 -15.73 -3.71 11.07
N THR A 8 -15.41 -2.49 11.50
CA THR A 8 -16.23 -1.30 11.23
C THR A 8 -16.18 -0.93 9.75
N LEU A 9 -14.98 -0.89 9.17
CA LEU A 9 -14.77 -0.51 7.78
C LEU A 9 -15.43 -1.50 6.81
N GLY A 10 -15.39 -2.80 7.11
CA GLY A 10 -16.01 -3.83 6.29
C GLY A 10 -17.54 -3.81 6.23
N LYS A 11 -18.20 -2.97 7.05
CA LYS A 11 -19.65 -2.75 7.02
C LYS A 11 -20.06 -1.57 6.14
N LEU A 12 -19.08 -0.81 5.62
CA LEU A 12 -19.31 0.36 4.78
C LEU A 12 -19.42 -0.10 3.31
N ASP A 13 -20.53 0.15 2.67
CA ASP A 13 -20.85 -0.28 1.30
C ASP A 13 -19.94 0.37 0.24
N TYR A 14 -19.36 1.51 0.57
CA TYR A 14 -18.39 2.23 -0.27
C TYR A 14 -16.94 1.78 -0.09
N VAL A 15 -16.64 0.89 0.85
CA VAL A 15 -15.36 0.18 0.94
C VAL A 15 -15.39 -0.99 -0.03
N LYS A 16 -14.56 -0.94 -1.08
CA LYS A 16 -14.59 -1.90 -2.19
C LYS A 16 -13.61 -3.06 -2.01
N ALA A 17 -12.50 -2.79 -1.34
CA ALA A 17 -11.53 -3.82 -0.98
C ALA A 17 -10.74 -3.41 0.26
N MET A 18 -10.28 -4.38 1.03
CA MET A 18 -9.46 -4.16 2.21
C MET A 18 -8.60 -5.39 2.47
N THR A 19 -7.34 -5.16 2.82
CA THR A 19 -6.42 -6.19 3.28
C THR A 19 -5.47 -5.63 4.34
N ASP A 20 -4.93 -6.48 5.18
CA ASP A 20 -3.80 -6.12 6.02
C ASP A 20 -2.49 -6.22 5.24
N VAL A 21 -1.58 -5.30 5.51
CA VAL A 21 -0.26 -5.28 4.87
C VAL A 21 0.70 -6.08 5.74
N THR A 22 1.18 -7.20 5.20
CA THR A 22 2.02 -8.16 5.91
C THR A 22 3.28 -8.56 5.11
N GLY A 23 3.60 -9.82 5.03
CA GLY A 23 4.87 -10.35 4.51
C GLY A 23 5.19 -10.04 3.04
N PHE A 24 4.20 -9.75 2.22
CA PHE A 24 4.44 -9.35 0.82
C PHE A 24 4.71 -7.85 0.64
N GLY A 25 4.69 -7.07 1.71
CA GLY A 25 4.86 -5.61 1.65
C GLY A 25 3.68 -4.90 0.98
N LEU A 26 3.72 -3.58 0.92
CA LEU A 26 2.63 -2.80 0.34
C LEU A 26 2.40 -3.16 -1.14
N LEU A 27 3.47 -3.26 -1.94
CA LEU A 27 3.35 -3.54 -3.37
C LEU A 27 2.75 -4.91 -3.66
N GLY A 28 3.07 -5.93 -2.87
CA GLY A 28 2.52 -7.28 -3.06
C GLY A 28 1.01 -7.29 -2.82
N HIS A 29 0.57 -6.81 -1.67
CA HIS A 29 -0.87 -6.78 -1.34
C HIS A 29 -1.67 -5.85 -2.25
N LEU A 30 -1.11 -4.69 -2.65
CA LEU A 30 -1.76 -3.82 -3.63
C LEU A 30 -1.86 -4.48 -5.02
N SER A 31 -0.82 -5.23 -5.43
CA SER A 31 -0.88 -5.99 -6.68
C SER A 31 -1.96 -7.06 -6.66
N GLU A 32 -2.12 -7.79 -5.56
CA GLU A 32 -3.19 -8.78 -5.38
C GLU A 32 -4.58 -8.12 -5.47
N MET A 33 -4.75 -6.97 -4.81
CA MET A 33 -6.00 -6.20 -4.88
C MET A 33 -6.31 -5.75 -6.32
N CYS A 34 -5.32 -5.24 -7.05
CA CYS A 34 -5.45 -4.83 -8.45
C CYS A 34 -5.78 -6.02 -9.38
N GLU A 35 -5.10 -7.15 -9.17
CA GLU A 35 -5.30 -8.36 -9.99
C GLU A 35 -6.72 -8.92 -9.80
N GLY A 36 -7.19 -9.01 -8.55
CA GLY A 36 -8.53 -9.49 -8.22
C GLY A 36 -9.66 -8.59 -8.73
N SER A 37 -9.42 -7.30 -8.90
CA SER A 37 -10.39 -6.32 -9.40
C SER A 37 -10.24 -5.97 -10.89
N ASN A 38 -9.18 -6.46 -11.54
CA ASN A 38 -8.78 -6.09 -12.91
C ASN A 38 -8.55 -4.56 -13.06
N LEU A 39 -8.00 -3.94 -12.02
CA LEU A 39 -7.66 -2.52 -11.99
C LEU A 39 -6.14 -2.32 -11.96
N GLN A 40 -5.73 -1.07 -12.10
CA GLN A 40 -4.36 -0.61 -11.93
C GLN A 40 -4.32 0.45 -10.82
N ALA A 41 -3.34 0.34 -9.93
CA ALA A 41 -3.06 1.37 -8.94
C ALA A 41 -2.02 2.37 -9.45
N VAL A 42 -2.22 3.65 -9.12
CA VAL A 42 -1.18 4.68 -9.21
C VAL A 42 -0.95 5.20 -7.80
N ILE A 43 0.26 5.10 -7.30
CA ILE A 43 0.60 5.51 -5.94
C ILE A 43 1.67 6.60 -5.93
N GLU A 44 1.50 7.57 -5.04
CA GLU A 44 2.43 8.64 -4.78
C GLU A 44 3.36 8.24 -3.64
N PHE A 45 4.61 7.87 -3.95
CA PHE A 45 5.56 7.37 -2.95
C PHE A 45 5.72 8.29 -1.74
N ASN A 46 5.76 9.59 -1.98
CA ASN A 46 5.96 10.58 -0.93
C ASN A 46 4.78 10.65 0.07
N LYS A 47 3.60 10.20 -0.34
CA LYS A 47 2.41 10.15 0.51
C LYS A 47 2.27 8.84 1.28
N VAL A 48 2.98 7.79 0.89
CA VAL A 48 2.91 6.51 1.61
C VAL A 48 3.44 6.69 3.03
N PRO A 49 2.66 6.33 4.06
CA PRO A 49 3.12 6.40 5.45
C PRO A 49 4.37 5.53 5.66
N LYS A 50 5.40 6.11 6.23
CA LYS A 50 6.69 5.44 6.51
C LYS A 50 7.16 5.81 7.91
N ILE A 51 7.96 4.95 8.52
CA ILE A 51 8.66 5.29 9.75
C ILE A 51 9.80 6.28 9.44
N ASP A 52 9.98 7.30 10.28
CA ASP A 52 10.89 8.41 10.00
C ASP A 52 12.35 7.98 9.78
N VAL A 53 12.77 6.92 10.47
CA VAL A 53 14.16 6.43 10.43
C VAL A 53 14.46 5.43 9.30
N ILE A 54 13.50 5.15 8.41
CA ILE A 54 13.67 4.11 7.38
C ILE A 54 14.86 4.39 6.45
N GLU A 55 15.10 5.65 6.14
CA GLU A 55 16.18 6.07 5.26
C GLU A 55 17.56 5.78 5.86
N GLU A 56 17.72 5.98 7.17
CA GLU A 56 18.97 5.71 7.89
C GLU A 56 19.30 4.21 7.87
N TYR A 57 18.30 3.34 8.00
CA TYR A 57 18.50 1.89 7.91
C TYR A 57 18.88 1.44 6.50
N LEU A 58 18.28 2.05 5.48
CA LEU A 58 18.65 1.77 4.09
C LEU A 58 20.10 2.18 3.79
N ASP A 59 20.56 3.31 4.32
CA ASP A 59 21.95 3.75 4.17
C ASP A 59 22.95 2.78 4.79
N GLN A 60 22.50 2.04 5.82
CA GLN A 60 23.26 0.97 6.47
C GLN A 60 23.10 -0.40 5.77
N ASN A 61 22.45 -0.48 4.63
CA ASN A 61 22.07 -1.71 3.93
C ASN A 61 21.26 -2.68 4.79
N SER A 62 20.47 -2.17 5.74
CA SER A 62 19.60 -2.96 6.61
C SER A 62 18.31 -3.35 5.88
N VAL A 63 18.43 -4.23 4.88
CA VAL A 63 17.33 -4.70 4.05
C VAL A 63 17.07 -6.17 4.33
N PRO A 64 15.84 -6.55 4.77
CA PRO A 64 15.50 -7.94 4.99
C PRO A 64 15.59 -8.76 3.70
N GLY A 65 16.05 -10.02 3.81
CA GLY A 65 16.08 -10.92 2.66
C GLY A 65 14.69 -11.20 2.05
N GLY A 66 13.62 -10.94 2.80
CA GLY A 66 12.22 -10.98 2.35
C GLY A 66 11.93 -9.98 1.24
N THR A 67 12.50 -8.78 1.31
CA THR A 67 12.33 -7.72 0.30
C THR A 67 12.78 -8.17 -1.09
N ASN A 68 13.95 -8.83 -1.18
CA ASN A 68 14.45 -9.37 -2.44
C ASN A 68 13.55 -10.51 -2.97
N ARG A 69 13.06 -11.40 -2.09
CA ARG A 69 12.13 -12.47 -2.49
C ARG A 69 10.80 -11.90 -3.01
N ASN A 70 10.27 -10.89 -2.33
CA ASN A 70 9.07 -10.18 -2.74
C ASN A 70 9.24 -9.58 -4.13
N TRP A 71 10.32 -8.82 -4.34
CA TRP A 71 10.60 -8.19 -5.64
C TRP A 71 10.75 -9.22 -6.76
N ASN A 72 11.46 -10.30 -6.52
CA ASN A 72 11.62 -11.39 -7.50
C ASN A 72 10.28 -12.05 -7.86
N SER A 73 9.33 -12.08 -6.93
CA SER A 73 8.02 -12.69 -7.14
C SER A 73 7.09 -11.82 -7.99
N TYR A 74 7.00 -10.51 -7.70
CA TYR A 74 5.99 -9.65 -8.34
C TYR A 74 6.53 -8.34 -8.93
N GLY A 75 7.83 -8.06 -8.83
CA GLY A 75 8.42 -6.81 -9.33
C GLY A 75 8.16 -6.55 -10.82
N HIS A 76 7.98 -7.61 -11.61
CA HIS A 76 7.61 -7.52 -13.03
C HIS A 76 6.21 -6.91 -13.26
N LYS A 77 5.36 -6.89 -12.23
CA LYS A 77 4.01 -6.28 -12.25
C LYS A 77 4.03 -4.79 -11.89
N ILE A 78 5.20 -4.24 -11.52
CA ILE A 78 5.34 -2.89 -10.97
C ILE A 78 6.00 -1.96 -11.99
N GLY A 79 5.31 -0.87 -12.33
CA GLY A 79 5.81 0.22 -13.18
C GLY A 79 6.61 1.22 -12.35
N SER A 80 7.86 0.90 -12.07
CA SER A 80 8.79 1.75 -11.32
C SER A 80 9.92 2.35 -12.18
N GLY A 81 9.89 2.08 -13.48
CA GLY A 81 10.97 2.47 -14.39
C GLY A 81 12.26 1.65 -14.24
N SER A 82 12.32 0.67 -13.35
CA SER A 82 13.49 -0.18 -13.11
C SER A 82 13.12 -1.65 -12.95
N LYS A 83 13.95 -2.54 -13.51
CA LYS A 83 13.82 -3.99 -13.33
C LYS A 83 14.45 -4.48 -12.02
N THR A 84 15.31 -3.68 -11.41
CA THR A 84 15.98 -3.99 -10.15
C THR A 84 15.37 -3.17 -9.01
N LEU A 85 15.59 -3.61 -7.79
CA LEU A 85 15.21 -2.83 -6.59
C LEU A 85 15.88 -1.45 -6.63
N THR A 86 15.08 -0.44 -6.52
CA THR A 86 15.48 0.95 -6.23
C THR A 86 15.25 1.24 -4.75
N ARG A 87 15.69 2.38 -4.24
CA ARG A 87 15.40 2.81 -2.86
C ARG A 87 13.89 2.80 -2.58
N THR A 88 13.11 3.38 -3.48
CA THR A 88 11.65 3.42 -3.40
C THR A 88 11.02 2.03 -3.35
N THR A 89 11.35 1.17 -4.30
CA THR A 89 10.77 -0.18 -4.37
C THR A 89 11.26 -1.09 -3.25
N THR A 90 12.45 -0.87 -2.70
CA THR A 90 12.95 -1.56 -1.52
C THR A 90 12.05 -1.28 -0.32
N ILE A 91 11.71 -0.01 -0.06
CA ILE A 91 10.81 0.39 1.02
C ILE A 91 9.42 -0.24 0.84
N LEU A 92 8.87 -0.14 -0.36
CA LEU A 92 7.49 -0.57 -0.62
C LEU A 92 7.31 -2.09 -0.73
N ALA A 93 8.39 -2.83 -1.04
CA ALA A 93 8.39 -4.30 -1.08
C ALA A 93 8.81 -4.95 0.25
N ASP A 94 9.12 -4.12 1.27
CA ASP A 94 9.59 -4.62 2.56
C ASP A 94 8.50 -5.40 3.30
N PRO A 95 8.80 -6.62 3.80
CA PRO A 95 7.87 -7.37 4.63
C PRO A 95 7.48 -6.62 5.89
N GLN A 96 6.19 -6.53 6.18
CA GLN A 96 5.66 -5.81 7.33
C GLN A 96 5.16 -6.77 8.41
N THR A 97 5.48 -6.49 9.67
CA THR A 97 4.91 -7.19 10.83
C THR A 97 3.59 -6.56 11.26
N SER A 98 3.47 -5.24 11.11
CA SER A 98 2.31 -4.45 11.55
C SER A 98 2.07 -3.29 10.58
N GLY A 99 1.88 -3.61 9.30
CA GLY A 99 1.74 -2.63 8.23
C GLY A 99 0.39 -1.90 8.20
N GLY A 100 -0.56 -2.30 9.03
CA GLY A 100 -1.89 -1.69 9.06
C GLY A 100 -2.81 -2.23 7.97
N LEU A 101 -3.87 -1.48 7.67
CA LEU A 101 -4.87 -1.83 6.65
C LEU A 101 -4.65 -1.00 5.38
N LEU A 102 -4.65 -1.67 4.26
CA LEU A 102 -4.79 -1.08 2.93
C LEU A 102 -6.25 -1.14 2.54
N VAL A 103 -6.86 0.01 2.26
CA VAL A 103 -8.30 0.11 2.02
C VAL A 103 -8.56 0.87 0.73
N ALA A 104 -9.37 0.30 -0.15
CA ALA A 104 -9.88 0.95 -1.36
C ALA A 104 -11.33 1.38 -1.14
N VAL A 105 -11.60 2.65 -1.37
CA VAL A 105 -12.93 3.27 -1.19
C VAL A 105 -13.39 3.98 -2.45
N GLU A 106 -14.69 4.19 -2.59
CA GLU A 106 -15.22 5.07 -3.65
C GLU A 106 -14.68 6.50 -3.49
N GLU A 107 -14.17 7.08 -4.56
CA GLU A 107 -13.59 8.43 -4.57
C GLU A 107 -14.55 9.48 -3.99
N SER A 108 -15.83 9.42 -4.36
CA SER A 108 -16.88 10.33 -3.88
C SER A 108 -17.14 10.22 -2.36
N LYS A 109 -16.64 9.17 -1.70
CA LYS A 109 -16.82 8.86 -0.27
C LYS A 109 -15.56 9.05 0.56
N THR A 110 -14.47 9.55 -0.01
CA THR A 110 -13.19 9.72 0.67
C THR A 110 -13.34 10.53 1.95
N ALA A 111 -14.01 11.69 1.89
CA ALA A 111 -14.17 12.55 3.07
C ALA A 111 -15.01 11.89 4.18
N GLU A 112 -16.05 11.15 3.82
CA GLU A 112 -16.89 10.39 4.76
C GLU A 112 -16.08 9.26 5.41
N PHE A 113 -15.27 8.56 4.61
CA PHE A 113 -14.37 7.50 5.09
C PHE A 113 -13.34 8.03 6.08
N GLU A 114 -12.68 9.15 5.76
CA GLU A 114 -11.72 9.79 6.65
C GLU A 114 -12.35 10.18 7.99
N GLU A 115 -13.59 10.68 7.98
CA GLU A 115 -14.31 11.01 9.22
C GLU A 115 -14.62 9.76 10.07
N VAL A 116 -14.93 8.64 9.43
CA VAL A 116 -15.06 7.35 10.13
C VAL A 116 -13.75 6.96 10.78
N LEU A 117 -12.61 7.14 10.12
CA LEU A 117 -11.28 6.85 10.70
C LEU A 117 -11.00 7.74 11.91
N ARG A 118 -11.24 9.06 11.81
CA ARG A 118 -11.07 10.02 12.92
C ARG A 118 -11.92 9.66 14.12
N SER A 119 -13.20 9.39 13.87
CA SER A 119 -14.18 9.02 14.93
C SER A 119 -13.81 7.71 15.65
N ASN A 120 -13.03 6.84 15.00
CA ASN A 120 -12.50 5.61 15.58
C ASN A 120 -11.07 5.76 16.16
N GLY A 121 -10.57 6.99 16.29
CA GLY A 121 -9.31 7.30 16.96
C GLY A 121 -8.06 6.99 16.12
N ILE A 122 -8.18 6.91 14.79
CA ILE A 122 -7.01 6.81 13.90
C ILE A 122 -6.32 8.18 13.86
N PRO A 123 -5.01 8.25 14.12
CA PRO A 123 -4.26 9.50 14.05
C PRO A 123 -4.28 10.10 12.64
N GLU A 124 -4.35 11.43 12.52
CA GLU A 124 -4.30 12.14 11.22
C GLU A 124 -3.10 11.76 10.36
N SER A 125 -1.95 11.51 10.97
CA SER A 125 -0.75 11.03 10.27
C SER A 125 -0.92 9.69 9.54
N ASN A 126 -1.97 8.94 9.87
CA ASN A 126 -2.27 7.65 9.28
C ASN A 126 -3.52 7.69 8.38
N ILE A 127 -4.17 8.85 8.27
CA ILE A 127 -5.32 9.08 7.38
C ILE A 127 -4.80 9.74 6.12
N ILE A 128 -4.24 8.94 5.22
CA ILE A 128 -3.58 9.46 4.01
C ILE A 128 -4.07 8.68 2.79
N CYS A 129 -4.69 9.40 1.86
CA CYS A 129 -4.90 8.90 0.52
C CYS A 129 -3.59 9.03 -0.26
N PHE A 130 -2.90 7.93 -0.50
CA PHE A 130 -1.62 7.90 -1.19
C PHE A 130 -1.69 7.39 -2.64
N GLY A 131 -2.87 7.08 -3.14
CA GLY A 131 -3.02 6.59 -4.51
C GLY A 131 -4.46 6.42 -4.95
N THR A 132 -4.63 6.07 -6.21
CA THR A 132 -5.91 5.83 -6.85
C THR A 132 -5.92 4.50 -7.60
N LEU A 133 -7.08 3.87 -7.70
CA LEU A 133 -7.33 2.73 -8.57
C LEU A 133 -8.06 3.21 -9.83
N ARG A 134 -7.63 2.74 -10.98
CA ARG A 134 -8.21 3.10 -12.28
C ARG A 134 -8.31 1.88 -13.19
N GLU A 135 -8.98 2.01 -14.32
CA GLU A 135 -8.96 0.98 -15.36
C GLU A 135 -7.52 0.70 -15.80
N LYS A 136 -7.21 -0.56 -15.97
CA LYS A 136 -5.87 -1.00 -16.39
C LYS A 136 -5.59 -0.59 -17.83
N THR A 137 -4.59 0.25 -18.05
CA THR A 137 -4.23 0.77 -19.37
C THR A 137 -2.90 0.22 -19.91
N GLY A 138 -2.20 -0.63 -19.16
CA GLY A 138 -0.88 -1.16 -19.54
C GLY A 138 -0.61 -2.53 -18.92
N ASP A 139 0.65 -2.94 -18.95
CA ASP A 139 1.08 -4.25 -18.48
C ASP A 139 1.25 -4.30 -16.95
N TYR A 140 1.47 -3.16 -16.32
CA TYR A 140 1.69 -3.07 -14.88
C TYR A 140 0.40 -3.03 -14.08
N LEU A 141 0.43 -3.61 -12.88
CA LEU A 141 -0.66 -3.53 -11.91
C LEU A 141 -0.53 -2.31 -10.99
N VAL A 142 0.69 -1.89 -10.70
CA VAL A 142 0.97 -0.73 -9.86
C VAL A 142 1.96 0.18 -10.55
N GLU A 143 1.68 1.45 -10.64
CA GLU A 143 2.59 2.51 -11.05
C GLU A 143 2.98 3.37 -9.84
N ILE A 144 4.25 3.72 -9.74
CA ILE A 144 4.80 4.55 -8.67
C ILE A 144 5.23 5.90 -9.26
N ILE A 145 4.71 6.99 -8.69
CA ILE A 145 5.04 8.36 -9.06
C ILE A 145 5.55 9.16 -7.87
#